data_0c4c2dba61e3cc53281b6e5d8cab122d
#
_entry.id   0c4c2dba61e3cc53281b6e5d8cab122d
#
_cell.length_a   1.000
_cell.length_b   1.000
_cell.length_c   1.000
_cell.angle_alpha   90.00
_cell.angle_beta   90.00
_cell.angle_gamma   90.00
#
_symmetry.space_group_name_H-M   'P 1'
#
loop_
_entity.id
_entity.type
_entity.pdbx_description
1 polymer ?
#
loop_
_entity_poly.entity_id
_entity_poly.type
_entity_poly.pdbx_seq_one_letter_code
_entity_poly.pdbx_strand_id
1 'polypeptide(L)'
;MIFVTLGTQDKSFKRLLKAVEREILNGNIKEKVVVQAGYTKYESNVMEVFDTISKDEFEDYINKASLIITHGGVGSILTALELNKKVIAAPRLSKYKEHTNDHQKQIVNEFEKEGYILALRDFTKLDKVLVKAKTFTPKKYQSNKVNFQKIITDYIDNTNHISWYNKDRKMLFIEVIDYLLFAIFLKYNYLLGLGIGLVVSVLLSLLLYKHKKENISYLLTWTLIELVSLFIFTNKLLVKTIINPLVIIIYHLLVSKKEEISL
;
A
#
# COMPACT_ATOMS: atom_id res chain seq x y z
N MET A 1 -20.93 -12.82 25.24
CA MET A 1 -19.91 -11.91 25.80
C MET A 1 -19.81 -10.65 24.95
N ILE A 2 -19.42 -9.53 25.56
CA ILE A 2 -19.09 -8.29 24.81
C ILE A 2 -17.57 -8.19 24.66
N PHE A 3 -17.10 -7.89 23.46
CA PHE A 3 -15.69 -7.63 23.21
C PHE A 3 -15.45 -6.14 22.98
N VAL A 4 -14.53 -5.56 23.75
CA VAL A 4 -14.15 -4.15 23.65
C VAL A 4 -12.76 -4.05 23.08
N THR A 5 -12.55 -3.27 22.01
CA THR A 5 -11.23 -3.07 21.43
C THR A 5 -10.90 -1.59 21.26
N LEU A 6 -9.72 -1.22 21.73
CA LEU A 6 -9.20 0.16 21.62
C LEU A 6 -8.20 0.32 20.47
N GLY A 7 -7.91 -0.77 19.74
CA GLY A 7 -6.89 -0.77 18.68
C GLY A 7 -5.47 -0.72 19.23
N THR A 8 -4.52 -0.43 18.32
CA THR A 8 -3.08 -0.50 18.59
C THR A 8 -2.40 0.86 18.69
N GLN A 9 -3.17 1.97 18.67
CA GLN A 9 -2.61 3.32 18.75
C GLN A 9 -1.98 3.59 20.12
N ASP A 10 -0.87 4.31 20.14
CA ASP A 10 -0.06 4.64 21.32
C ASP A 10 -0.72 5.58 22.35
N LYS A 11 -1.89 6.12 22.02
CA LYS A 11 -2.64 7.04 22.90
C LYS A 11 -3.70 6.32 23.72
N SER A 12 -3.80 6.71 24.99
CA SER A 12 -4.75 6.13 25.95
C SER A 12 -6.20 6.50 25.61
N PHE A 13 -7.13 5.54 25.82
CA PHE A 13 -8.57 5.76 25.63
C PHE A 13 -9.38 5.27 26.87
N LYS A 14 -8.91 5.64 28.06
CA LYS A 14 -9.53 5.27 29.35
C LYS A 14 -11.00 5.68 29.44
N ARG A 15 -11.41 6.74 28.75
CA ARG A 15 -12.79 7.26 28.80
C ARG A 15 -13.82 6.23 28.36
N LEU A 16 -13.50 5.44 27.32
CA LEU A 16 -14.38 4.36 26.87
C LEU A 16 -14.46 3.23 27.92
N LEU A 17 -13.33 2.80 28.45
CA LEU A 17 -13.30 1.72 29.45
C LEU A 17 -14.04 2.10 30.73
N LYS A 18 -13.87 3.33 31.21
CA LYS A 18 -14.63 3.86 32.34
C LYS A 18 -16.15 3.87 32.10
N ALA A 19 -16.57 4.17 30.88
CA ALA A 19 -17.99 4.13 30.53
C ALA A 19 -18.52 2.70 30.53
N VAL A 20 -17.79 1.75 29.94
CA VAL A 20 -18.17 0.34 29.92
C VAL A 20 -18.24 -0.22 31.34
N GLU A 21 -17.22 0.01 32.16
CA GLU A 21 -17.16 -0.43 33.57
C GLU A 21 -18.34 0.11 34.38
N ARG A 22 -18.68 1.39 34.22
CA ARG A 22 -19.86 2.00 34.85
C ARG A 22 -21.15 1.24 34.48
N GLU A 23 -21.34 0.87 33.22
CA GLU A 23 -22.54 0.15 32.78
C GLU A 23 -22.58 -1.29 33.29
N ILE A 24 -21.44 -1.91 33.56
CA ILE A 24 -21.35 -3.20 34.22
C ILE A 24 -21.80 -3.06 35.71
N LEU A 25 -21.22 -2.08 36.40
CA LEU A 25 -21.55 -1.82 37.84
C LEU A 25 -23.00 -1.42 38.02
N ASN A 26 -23.60 -0.71 37.08
CA ASN A 26 -25.01 -0.35 37.06
C ASN A 26 -25.94 -1.54 36.69
N GLY A 27 -25.41 -2.69 36.32
CA GLY A 27 -26.18 -3.86 35.90
C GLY A 27 -26.80 -3.77 34.49
N ASN A 28 -26.44 -2.77 33.69
CA ASN A 28 -26.87 -2.62 32.30
C ASN A 28 -26.17 -3.61 31.38
N ILE A 29 -24.94 -4.00 31.69
CA ILE A 29 -24.18 -5.08 31.05
C ILE A 29 -24.09 -6.27 32.03
N LYS A 30 -24.69 -7.39 31.65
CA LYS A 30 -24.68 -8.64 32.44
C LYS A 30 -23.78 -9.72 31.85
N GLU A 31 -23.36 -9.55 30.59
CA GLU A 31 -22.47 -10.47 29.94
C GLU A 31 -21.01 -10.25 30.36
N LYS A 32 -20.21 -11.30 30.25
CA LYS A 32 -18.76 -11.18 30.41
C LYS A 32 -18.22 -10.14 29.40
N VAL A 33 -17.37 -9.23 29.87
CA VAL A 33 -16.70 -8.23 29.06
C VAL A 33 -15.21 -8.53 28.98
N VAL A 34 -14.71 -8.64 27.78
CA VAL A 34 -13.29 -8.86 27.47
C VAL A 34 -12.77 -7.65 26.70
N VAL A 35 -11.61 -7.14 27.08
CA VAL A 35 -11.06 -5.87 26.60
C VAL A 35 -9.66 -6.06 26.03
N GLN A 36 -9.48 -5.72 24.75
CA GLN A 36 -8.17 -5.47 24.18
C GLN A 36 -7.87 -3.98 24.28
N ALA A 37 -7.02 -3.63 25.27
CA ALA A 37 -6.76 -2.24 25.66
C ALA A 37 -5.65 -1.56 24.86
N GLY A 38 -4.80 -2.30 24.15
CA GLY A 38 -3.63 -1.78 23.45
C GLY A 38 -2.68 -1.07 24.41
N TYR A 39 -2.34 0.16 24.10
CA TYR A 39 -1.48 1.00 24.95
C TYR A 39 -2.20 1.64 26.15
N THR A 40 -3.51 1.41 26.30
CA THR A 40 -4.28 1.98 27.41
C THR A 40 -4.07 1.14 28.67
N LYS A 41 -3.26 1.61 29.59
CA LYS A 41 -3.10 0.95 30.91
C LYS A 41 -4.37 1.14 31.73
N TYR A 42 -5.06 0.04 31.98
CA TYR A 42 -6.32 -0.01 32.71
C TYR A 42 -6.45 -1.32 33.49
N GLU A 43 -6.81 -1.20 34.76
CA GLU A 43 -7.09 -2.33 35.63
C GLU A 43 -8.58 -2.32 36.01
N SER A 44 -9.22 -3.48 36.04
CA SER A 44 -10.63 -3.63 36.36
C SER A 44 -10.87 -4.94 37.06
N ASN A 45 -11.73 -4.92 38.06
CA ASN A 45 -12.19 -6.11 38.79
C ASN A 45 -13.41 -6.76 38.12
N VAL A 46 -14.01 -6.12 37.14
CA VAL A 46 -15.26 -6.55 36.49
C VAL A 46 -15.12 -6.81 34.99
N MET A 47 -13.94 -6.54 34.43
CA MET A 47 -13.59 -6.81 33.03
C MET A 47 -12.29 -7.59 32.96
N GLU A 48 -12.19 -8.50 32.00
CA GLU A 48 -10.92 -9.14 31.63
C GLU A 48 -10.19 -8.24 30.66
N VAL A 49 -9.03 -7.70 31.06
CA VAL A 49 -8.29 -6.70 30.29
C VAL A 49 -6.92 -7.25 29.92
N PHE A 50 -6.56 -7.18 28.66
CA PHE A 50 -5.22 -7.48 28.15
C PHE A 50 -4.74 -6.39 27.18
N ASP A 51 -3.43 -6.30 26.95
CA ASP A 51 -2.84 -5.26 26.13
C ASP A 51 -3.06 -5.52 24.63
N THR A 52 -2.35 -6.51 24.07
CA THR A 52 -2.39 -6.87 22.65
C THR A 52 -2.52 -8.38 22.47
N ILE A 53 -3.09 -8.78 21.34
CA ILE A 53 -3.25 -10.17 20.92
C ILE A 53 -2.87 -10.33 19.47
N SER A 54 -2.68 -11.56 19.03
CA SER A 54 -2.48 -11.90 17.63
C SER A 54 -3.74 -11.58 16.80
N LYS A 55 -3.57 -11.53 15.48
CA LYS A 55 -4.69 -11.30 14.58
C LYS A 55 -5.74 -12.41 14.68
N ASP A 56 -5.28 -13.66 14.76
CA ASP A 56 -6.17 -14.82 14.82
C ASP A 56 -6.98 -14.83 16.12
N GLU A 57 -6.34 -14.52 17.26
CA GLU A 57 -7.05 -14.36 18.55
C GLU A 57 -8.05 -13.21 18.51
N PHE A 58 -7.70 -12.10 17.85
CA PHE A 58 -8.60 -10.96 17.67
C PHE A 58 -9.86 -11.33 16.90
N GLU A 59 -9.72 -12.05 15.79
CA GLU A 59 -10.86 -12.56 15.01
C GLU A 59 -11.67 -13.57 15.80
N ASP A 60 -11.04 -14.42 16.62
CA ASP A 60 -11.72 -15.39 17.49
C ASP A 60 -12.56 -14.69 18.56
N TYR A 61 -12.02 -13.66 19.22
CA TYR A 61 -12.81 -12.86 20.17
C TYR A 61 -13.99 -12.15 19.51
N ILE A 62 -13.80 -11.58 18.31
CA ILE A 62 -14.90 -11.00 17.55
C ILE A 62 -15.95 -12.06 17.25
N ASN A 63 -15.55 -13.25 16.79
CA ASN A 63 -16.48 -14.34 16.48
C ASN A 63 -17.30 -14.80 17.69
N LYS A 64 -16.71 -14.85 18.87
CA LYS A 64 -17.39 -15.25 20.11
C LYS A 64 -18.27 -14.15 20.71
N ALA A 65 -18.07 -12.90 20.29
CA ALA A 65 -18.81 -11.78 20.86
C ALA A 65 -20.24 -11.67 20.31
N SER A 66 -21.17 -11.32 21.17
CA SER A 66 -22.55 -10.91 20.87
C SER A 66 -22.62 -9.46 20.40
N LEU A 67 -21.70 -8.61 20.91
CA LEU A 67 -21.60 -7.19 20.62
C LEU A 67 -20.14 -6.77 20.68
N ILE A 68 -19.74 -5.94 19.73
CA ILE A 68 -18.42 -5.29 19.70
C ILE A 68 -18.56 -3.84 20.10
N ILE A 69 -17.74 -3.37 21.03
CA ILE A 69 -17.58 -1.95 21.34
C ILE A 69 -16.16 -1.56 20.94
N THR A 70 -16.02 -0.62 20.01
CA THR A 70 -14.70 -0.29 19.46
C THR A 70 -14.48 1.22 19.36
N HIS A 71 -13.22 1.61 19.21
CA HIS A 71 -12.86 2.95 18.81
C HIS A 71 -13.27 3.19 17.34
N GLY A 72 -13.22 4.44 16.87
CA GLY A 72 -13.60 4.79 15.49
C GLY A 72 -12.56 4.41 14.41
N GLY A 73 -11.79 3.34 14.63
CA GLY A 73 -10.81 2.83 13.67
C GLY A 73 -11.45 1.95 12.60
N VAL A 74 -11.21 2.25 11.32
CA VAL A 74 -11.80 1.55 10.17
C VAL A 74 -11.51 0.05 10.23
N GLY A 75 -10.27 -0.36 10.52
CA GLY A 75 -9.90 -1.78 10.53
C GLY A 75 -10.75 -2.62 11.49
N SER A 76 -10.89 -2.19 12.75
CA SER A 76 -11.69 -2.92 13.75
C SER A 76 -13.19 -2.95 13.40
N ILE A 77 -13.71 -1.85 12.83
CA ILE A 77 -15.10 -1.77 12.39
C ILE A 77 -15.34 -2.75 11.24
N LEU A 78 -14.50 -2.71 10.20
CA LEU A 78 -14.65 -3.57 9.03
C LEU A 78 -14.53 -5.05 9.38
N THR A 79 -13.54 -5.45 10.17
CA THR A 79 -13.40 -6.85 10.62
C THR A 79 -14.67 -7.33 11.33
N ALA A 80 -15.24 -6.51 12.22
CA ALA A 80 -16.47 -6.88 12.91
C ALA A 80 -17.69 -6.98 11.96
N LEU A 81 -17.80 -6.08 10.98
CA LEU A 81 -18.88 -6.08 9.99
C LEU A 81 -18.76 -7.24 9.00
N GLU A 82 -17.55 -7.60 8.56
CA GLU A 82 -17.31 -8.78 7.71
C GLU A 82 -17.73 -10.07 8.41
N LEU A 83 -17.62 -10.12 9.75
CA LEU A 83 -18.10 -11.23 10.58
C LEU A 83 -19.56 -11.06 11.05
N ASN A 84 -20.31 -10.14 10.42
CA ASN A 84 -21.72 -9.87 10.70
C ASN A 84 -22.03 -9.55 12.18
N LYS A 85 -21.12 -8.85 12.88
CA LYS A 85 -21.30 -8.48 14.27
C LYS A 85 -21.98 -7.13 14.43
N LYS A 86 -22.74 -6.98 15.53
CA LYS A 86 -23.24 -5.66 15.96
C LYS A 86 -22.10 -4.85 16.54
N VAL A 87 -22.00 -3.59 16.12
CA VAL A 87 -20.88 -2.71 16.49
C VAL A 87 -21.40 -1.41 17.10
N ILE A 88 -20.86 -1.05 18.27
CA ILE A 88 -20.91 0.31 18.83
C ILE A 88 -19.53 0.92 18.65
N ALA A 89 -19.44 2.02 17.90
CA ALA A 89 -18.17 2.71 17.69
C ALA A 89 -18.13 4.06 18.41
N ALA A 90 -17.05 4.28 19.15
CA ALA A 90 -16.80 5.47 19.94
C ALA A 90 -15.55 6.22 19.42
N PRO A 91 -15.67 7.40 18.81
CA PRO A 91 -14.51 8.09 18.26
C PRO A 91 -13.57 8.61 19.35
N ARG A 92 -12.29 8.40 19.17
CA ARG A 92 -11.23 9.08 19.91
C ARG A 92 -11.19 10.54 19.52
N LEU A 93 -10.92 11.43 20.48
CA LEU A 93 -10.95 12.86 20.26
C LEU A 93 -9.63 13.53 20.61
N SER A 94 -9.19 14.46 19.74
CA SER A 94 -7.96 15.23 19.94
C SER A 94 -7.99 16.08 21.21
N LYS A 95 -9.15 16.66 21.54
CA LYS A 95 -9.33 17.46 22.76
C LYS A 95 -9.07 16.69 24.07
N TYR A 96 -9.16 15.36 24.05
CA TYR A 96 -8.82 14.50 25.20
C TYR A 96 -7.45 13.84 25.04
N LYS A 97 -6.65 14.26 24.05
CA LYS A 97 -5.34 13.68 23.70
C LYS A 97 -5.40 12.18 23.37
N GLU A 98 -6.55 11.70 22.91
CA GLU A 98 -6.81 10.30 22.53
C GLU A 98 -6.42 10.01 21.09
N HIS A 99 -6.31 11.06 20.25
CA HIS A 99 -5.90 11.01 18.85
C HIS A 99 -5.19 12.31 18.45
N THR A 100 -4.48 12.30 17.33
CA THR A 100 -3.83 13.50 16.76
C THR A 100 -4.85 14.48 16.14
N ASN A 101 -5.97 13.95 15.64
CA ASN A 101 -7.05 14.70 15.00
C ASN A 101 -8.41 14.07 15.32
N ASP A 102 -9.49 14.66 14.80
CA ASP A 102 -10.86 14.19 15.02
C ASP A 102 -11.42 13.38 13.83
N HIS A 103 -10.55 12.81 12.97
CA HIS A 103 -10.95 12.05 11.80
C HIS A 103 -11.88 10.86 12.11
N GLN A 104 -11.71 10.23 13.25
CA GLN A 104 -12.58 9.11 13.66
C GLN A 104 -14.06 9.51 13.81
N LYS A 105 -14.37 10.79 14.06
CA LYS A 105 -15.76 11.28 14.03
C LYS A 105 -16.39 11.13 12.65
N GLN A 106 -15.62 11.46 11.59
CA GLN A 106 -16.10 11.36 10.21
C GLN A 106 -16.39 9.90 9.85
N ILE A 107 -15.45 9.02 10.18
CA ILE A 107 -15.58 7.57 9.96
C ILE A 107 -16.84 7.04 10.65
N VAL A 108 -16.99 7.27 11.94
CA VAL A 108 -18.13 6.79 12.73
C VAL A 108 -19.45 7.35 12.20
N ASN A 109 -19.48 8.62 11.79
CA ASN A 109 -20.67 9.24 11.22
C ASN A 109 -21.10 8.59 9.91
N GLU A 110 -20.16 8.30 8.99
CA GLU A 110 -20.48 7.68 7.71
C GLU A 110 -20.97 6.23 7.91
N PHE A 111 -20.30 5.44 8.75
CA PHE A 111 -20.77 4.08 9.02
C PHE A 111 -22.15 4.03 9.73
N GLU A 112 -22.44 4.99 10.62
CA GLU A 112 -23.75 5.07 11.26
C GLU A 112 -24.83 5.52 10.27
N LYS A 113 -24.56 6.53 9.44
CA LYS A 113 -25.46 7.04 8.39
C LYS A 113 -25.86 5.93 7.40
N GLU A 114 -24.89 5.10 7.04
CA GLU A 114 -25.12 3.92 6.19
C GLU A 114 -25.86 2.77 6.90
N GLY A 115 -26.07 2.86 8.20
CA GLY A 115 -26.79 1.82 8.97
C GLY A 115 -25.97 0.60 9.34
N TYR A 116 -24.64 0.68 9.29
CA TYR A 116 -23.75 -0.44 9.64
C TYR A 116 -23.48 -0.57 11.13
N ILE A 117 -23.42 0.57 11.86
CA ILE A 117 -23.03 0.62 13.27
C ILE A 117 -23.92 1.55 14.07
N LEU A 118 -23.76 1.52 15.40
CA LEU A 118 -24.26 2.54 16.33
C LEU A 118 -23.10 3.41 16.79
N ALA A 119 -23.29 4.74 16.78
CA ALA A 119 -22.28 5.68 17.25
C ALA A 119 -22.45 6.02 18.72
N LEU A 120 -21.37 5.94 19.51
CA LEU A 120 -21.29 6.44 20.87
C LEU A 120 -20.50 7.75 20.92
N ARG A 121 -21.19 8.88 20.90
CA ARG A 121 -20.59 10.22 20.95
C ARG A 121 -20.56 10.78 22.37
N ASP A 122 -21.60 10.50 23.15
CA ASP A 122 -21.73 10.90 24.54
C ASP A 122 -21.64 9.67 25.44
N PHE A 123 -20.53 9.54 26.13
CA PHE A 123 -20.21 8.38 26.98
C PHE A 123 -21.14 8.26 28.19
N THR A 124 -21.81 9.34 28.59
CA THR A 124 -22.82 9.30 29.66
C THR A 124 -24.09 8.58 29.24
N LYS A 125 -24.30 8.41 27.93
CA LYS A 125 -25.49 7.80 27.31
C LYS A 125 -25.22 6.39 26.77
N LEU A 126 -24.17 5.71 27.23
CA LEU A 126 -23.86 4.35 26.79
C LEU A 126 -25.01 3.39 27.08
N ASP A 127 -25.70 3.56 28.22
CA ASP A 127 -26.91 2.82 28.59
C ASP A 127 -27.97 2.84 27.45
N LYS A 128 -28.27 4.01 26.90
CA LYS A 128 -29.24 4.17 25.81
C LYS A 128 -28.77 3.50 24.51
N VAL A 129 -27.48 3.58 24.20
CA VAL A 129 -26.91 2.95 23.02
C VAL A 129 -26.91 1.42 23.17
N LEU A 130 -26.67 0.89 24.38
CA LEU A 130 -26.77 -0.53 24.66
C LEU A 130 -28.21 -1.05 24.50
N VAL A 131 -29.21 -0.29 24.98
CA VAL A 131 -30.64 -0.64 24.76
C VAL A 131 -30.94 -0.68 23.26
N LYS A 132 -30.51 0.35 22.50
CA LYS A 132 -30.69 0.39 21.06
C LYS A 132 -29.99 -0.78 20.36
N ALA A 133 -28.82 -1.21 20.81
CA ALA A 133 -28.08 -2.32 20.23
C ALA A 133 -28.83 -3.67 20.31
N LYS A 134 -29.71 -3.86 21.31
CA LYS A 134 -30.51 -5.10 21.42
C LYS A 134 -31.39 -5.31 20.20
N THR A 135 -32.06 -4.26 19.72
CA THR A 135 -32.99 -4.30 18.60
C THR A 135 -32.36 -3.91 17.26
N PHE A 136 -31.15 -3.38 17.29
CA PHE A 136 -30.44 -2.95 16.10
C PHE A 136 -30.08 -4.14 15.21
N THR A 137 -30.46 -4.07 13.94
CA THR A 137 -30.03 -4.99 12.90
C THR A 137 -29.15 -4.24 11.94
N PRO A 138 -27.84 -4.47 11.93
CA PRO A 138 -26.95 -3.78 11.01
C PRO A 138 -27.25 -4.15 9.56
N LYS A 139 -27.12 -3.20 8.66
CA LYS A 139 -27.11 -3.46 7.21
C LYS A 139 -25.96 -4.42 6.92
N LYS A 140 -26.21 -5.41 6.04
CA LYS A 140 -25.17 -6.35 5.64
C LYS A 140 -24.06 -5.64 4.91
N TYR A 141 -22.85 -5.69 5.48
CA TYR A 141 -21.67 -5.12 4.85
C TYR A 141 -21.22 -5.99 3.69
N GLN A 142 -21.03 -5.38 2.53
CA GLN A 142 -20.42 -6.04 1.37
C GLN A 142 -19.05 -5.42 1.14
N SER A 143 -18.02 -6.21 1.37
CA SER A 143 -16.64 -5.80 1.12
C SER A 143 -16.43 -5.59 -0.37
N ASN A 144 -15.94 -4.43 -0.76
CA ASN A 144 -15.53 -4.15 -2.15
C ASN A 144 -14.09 -4.60 -2.44
N LYS A 145 -13.53 -5.43 -1.57
CA LYS A 145 -12.13 -5.87 -1.62
C LYS A 145 -11.77 -6.54 -2.94
N VAL A 146 -12.66 -7.41 -3.46
CA VAL A 146 -12.46 -8.11 -4.73
C VAL A 146 -12.43 -7.12 -5.91
N ASN A 147 -13.38 -6.16 -5.96
CA ASN A 147 -13.39 -5.13 -7.00
C ASN A 147 -12.18 -4.22 -6.89
N PHE A 148 -11.78 -3.82 -5.69
CA PHE A 148 -10.60 -3.00 -5.48
C PHE A 148 -9.32 -3.73 -5.92
N GLN A 149 -9.16 -5.01 -5.54
CA GLN A 149 -8.05 -5.83 -6.00
C GLN A 149 -8.05 -5.93 -7.54
N LYS A 150 -9.21 -6.17 -8.15
CA LYS A 150 -9.33 -6.23 -9.61
C LYS A 150 -8.94 -4.90 -10.28
N ILE A 151 -9.42 -3.76 -9.76
CA ILE A 151 -9.06 -2.43 -10.29
C ILE A 151 -7.54 -2.21 -10.20
N ILE A 152 -6.91 -2.56 -9.07
CA ILE A 152 -5.46 -2.43 -8.91
C ILE A 152 -4.71 -3.37 -9.84
N THR A 153 -5.15 -4.64 -9.95
CA THR A 153 -4.53 -5.61 -10.87
C THR A 153 -4.68 -5.15 -12.32
N ASP A 154 -5.90 -4.76 -12.73
CA ASP A 154 -6.16 -4.24 -14.07
C ASP A 154 -5.33 -2.96 -14.36
N TYR A 155 -5.17 -2.08 -13.36
CA TYR A 155 -4.31 -0.89 -13.49
C TYR A 155 -2.84 -1.28 -13.66
N ILE A 156 -2.31 -2.19 -12.85
CA ILE A 156 -0.93 -2.68 -12.96
C ILE A 156 -0.71 -3.37 -14.31
N ASP A 157 -1.64 -4.22 -14.74
CA ASP A 157 -1.54 -4.95 -16.00
C ASP A 157 -1.65 -4.01 -17.22
N ASN A 158 -2.53 -3.01 -17.15
CA ASN A 158 -2.76 -2.04 -18.22
C ASN A 158 -1.70 -0.92 -18.28
N THR A 159 -1.05 -0.58 -17.18
CA THR A 159 0.00 0.46 -17.15
C THR A 159 1.34 -0.01 -17.73
N ASN A 160 1.43 -1.18 -18.35
CA ASN A 160 2.62 -1.67 -19.05
C ASN A 160 3.93 -1.71 -18.22
N HIS A 161 3.87 -1.51 -16.89
CA HIS A 161 5.08 -1.52 -16.06
C HIS A 161 5.76 -2.89 -16.05
N ILE A 162 4.99 -3.97 -16.11
CA ILE A 162 5.54 -5.33 -16.22
C ILE A 162 6.03 -5.61 -17.66
N SER A 163 5.32 -5.10 -18.67
CA SER A 163 5.75 -5.18 -20.09
C SER A 163 7.01 -4.35 -20.31
N TRP A 164 7.16 -3.20 -19.64
CA TRP A 164 8.34 -2.36 -19.62
C TRP A 164 9.55 -3.13 -19.09
N TYR A 165 9.45 -3.71 -17.90
CA TYR A 165 10.54 -4.48 -17.30
C TYR A 165 11.01 -5.67 -18.17
N ASN A 166 10.08 -6.41 -18.78
CA ASN A 166 10.42 -7.52 -19.65
C ASN A 166 10.92 -7.08 -21.02
N LYS A 167 10.43 -5.96 -21.55
CA LYS A 167 10.82 -5.39 -22.84
C LYS A 167 12.20 -4.77 -22.75
N ASP A 168 12.48 -4.02 -21.68
CA ASP A 168 13.76 -3.37 -21.47
C ASP A 168 14.88 -4.35 -21.13
N ARG A 169 14.57 -5.46 -20.44
CA ARG A 169 15.56 -6.55 -20.25
C ARG A 169 15.96 -7.19 -21.56
N LYS A 170 15.03 -7.41 -22.51
CA LYS A 170 15.37 -7.92 -23.84
C LYS A 170 16.17 -6.89 -24.64
N MET A 171 15.81 -5.63 -24.56
CA MET A 171 16.53 -4.51 -25.18
C MET A 171 17.94 -4.41 -24.60
N LEU A 172 18.08 -4.35 -23.29
CA LEU A 172 19.37 -4.32 -22.61
C LEU A 172 20.25 -5.52 -22.98
N PHE A 173 19.68 -6.72 -23.08
CA PHE A 173 20.40 -7.92 -23.48
C PHE A 173 20.91 -7.84 -24.92
N ILE A 174 20.11 -7.33 -25.84
CA ILE A 174 20.48 -7.09 -27.24
C ILE A 174 21.59 -6.04 -27.32
N GLU A 175 21.48 -4.95 -26.58
CA GLU A 175 22.48 -3.88 -26.52
C GLU A 175 23.83 -4.37 -25.98
N VAL A 176 23.80 -5.22 -24.94
CA VAL A 176 25.01 -5.84 -24.38
C VAL A 176 25.68 -6.76 -25.41
N ILE A 177 24.90 -7.54 -26.18
CA ILE A 177 25.44 -8.42 -27.23
C ILE A 177 26.03 -7.58 -28.35
N ASP A 178 25.33 -6.56 -28.82
CA ASP A 178 25.80 -5.67 -29.89
C ASP A 178 27.12 -4.99 -29.48
N TYR A 179 27.19 -4.52 -28.24
CA TYR A 179 28.41 -3.94 -27.69
C TYR A 179 29.58 -4.94 -27.58
N LEU A 180 29.33 -6.18 -27.18
CA LEU A 180 30.35 -7.23 -27.11
C LEU A 180 30.87 -7.58 -28.52
N LEU A 181 29.99 -7.70 -29.50
CA LEU A 181 30.35 -7.91 -30.90
C LEU A 181 31.20 -6.76 -31.45
N PHE A 182 30.77 -5.53 -31.21
CA PHE A 182 31.51 -4.32 -31.57
C PHE A 182 32.92 -4.29 -30.91
N ALA A 183 33.05 -4.64 -29.64
CA ALA A 183 34.34 -4.69 -28.96
C ALA A 183 35.28 -5.76 -29.53
N ILE A 184 34.75 -6.89 -29.97
CA ILE A 184 35.50 -7.97 -30.61
C ILE A 184 36.01 -7.51 -31.98
N PHE A 185 35.15 -6.89 -32.79
CA PHE A 185 35.55 -6.41 -34.14
C PHE A 185 36.53 -5.24 -34.08
N LEU A 186 36.41 -4.36 -33.08
CA LEU A 186 37.39 -3.28 -32.85
C LEU A 186 38.81 -3.80 -32.61
N LYS A 187 38.93 -4.98 -32.01
CA LYS A 187 40.23 -5.61 -31.72
C LYS A 187 40.94 -6.08 -33.01
N TYR A 188 40.18 -6.48 -34.03
CA TYR A 188 40.73 -7.05 -35.27
C TYR A 188 40.89 -6.01 -36.40
N ASN A 189 39.93 -5.11 -36.58
CA ASN A 189 40.03 -4.05 -37.59
C ASN A 189 39.07 -2.92 -37.23
N TYR A 190 39.62 -1.75 -36.91
CA TYR A 190 38.88 -0.61 -36.39
C TYR A 190 37.79 -0.09 -37.35
N LEU A 191 38.12 0.06 -38.66
CA LEU A 191 37.19 0.57 -39.66
C LEU A 191 36.07 -0.43 -40.00
N LEU A 192 36.41 -1.72 -40.01
CA LEU A 192 35.43 -2.78 -40.28
C LEU A 192 34.48 -2.94 -39.11
N GLY A 193 34.97 -2.85 -37.87
CA GLY A 193 34.17 -2.92 -36.66
C GLY A 193 33.17 -1.77 -36.56
N LEU A 194 33.57 -0.55 -36.93
CA LEU A 194 32.70 0.61 -37.04
C LEU A 194 31.58 0.43 -38.04
N GLY A 195 31.92 -0.05 -39.25
CA GLY A 195 30.93 -0.28 -40.30
C GLY A 195 29.90 -1.34 -39.93
N ILE A 196 30.33 -2.44 -39.33
CA ILE A 196 29.44 -3.53 -38.91
C ILE A 196 28.56 -3.10 -37.72
N GLY A 197 29.11 -2.43 -36.71
CA GLY A 197 28.36 -1.93 -35.58
C GLY A 197 27.25 -0.97 -35.99
N LEU A 198 27.55 -0.01 -36.89
CA LEU A 198 26.55 0.91 -37.44
C LEU A 198 25.44 0.17 -38.23
N VAL A 199 25.77 -0.81 -39.05
CA VAL A 199 24.77 -1.59 -39.81
C VAL A 199 23.89 -2.42 -38.90
N VAL A 200 24.48 -3.07 -37.89
CA VAL A 200 23.73 -3.90 -36.93
C VAL A 200 22.83 -3.01 -36.06
N SER A 201 23.32 -1.88 -35.56
CA SER A 201 22.54 -0.89 -34.82
C SER A 201 21.34 -0.37 -35.60
N VAL A 202 21.52 -0.04 -36.90
CA VAL A 202 20.44 0.40 -37.78
C VAL A 202 19.42 -0.71 -38.06
N LEU A 203 19.87 -1.94 -38.30
CA LEU A 203 18.97 -3.08 -38.54
C LEU A 203 18.15 -3.45 -37.29
N LEU A 204 18.78 -3.50 -36.13
CA LEU A 204 18.09 -3.73 -34.86
C LEU A 204 17.07 -2.62 -34.59
N SER A 205 17.40 -1.40 -34.88
CA SER A 205 16.51 -0.26 -34.70
C SER A 205 15.31 -0.27 -35.64
N LEU A 206 15.48 -0.70 -36.87
CA LEU A 206 14.38 -0.88 -37.83
C LEU A 206 13.47 -2.05 -37.43
N LEU A 207 14.00 -3.12 -36.87
CA LEU A 207 13.22 -4.24 -36.32
C LEU A 207 12.39 -3.81 -35.12
N LEU A 208 12.92 -2.95 -34.26
CA LEU A 208 12.26 -2.42 -33.07
C LEU A 208 11.28 -1.29 -33.40
N TYR A 209 11.53 -0.52 -34.49
CA TYR A 209 10.68 0.58 -34.95
C TYR A 209 9.24 0.15 -35.28
N LYS A 210 9.04 -1.09 -35.65
CA LYS A 210 7.70 -1.64 -35.96
C LYS A 210 6.73 -1.51 -34.76
N HIS A 211 7.21 -1.11 -33.58
CA HIS A 211 6.42 -1.07 -32.35
C HIS A 211 6.17 0.31 -31.73
N LYS A 212 6.94 1.42 -31.96
CA LYS A 212 6.59 2.79 -31.46
C LYS A 212 7.51 3.91 -31.99
N LYS A 213 6.93 5.12 -32.23
CA LYS A 213 7.62 6.36 -32.62
C LYS A 213 8.68 6.86 -31.62
N GLU A 214 8.59 6.50 -30.36
CA GLU A 214 9.51 6.92 -29.27
C GLU A 214 10.92 6.34 -29.41
N ASN A 215 11.07 5.25 -30.16
CA ASN A 215 12.35 4.58 -30.35
C ASN A 215 13.33 5.36 -31.29
N ILE A 216 12.86 6.34 -32.07
CA ILE A 216 13.72 7.15 -32.93
C ILE A 216 14.60 8.11 -32.12
N SER A 217 14.04 8.76 -31.12
CA SER A 217 14.79 9.65 -30.21
C SER A 217 15.89 8.89 -29.46
N TYR A 218 15.57 7.68 -29.04
CA TYR A 218 16.49 6.78 -28.37
C TYR A 218 17.65 6.39 -29.30
N LEU A 219 17.34 6.00 -30.53
CA LEU A 219 18.34 5.63 -31.53
C LEU A 219 19.29 6.78 -31.86
N LEU A 220 18.75 7.97 -32.10
CA LEU A 220 19.55 9.16 -32.42
C LEU A 220 20.47 9.53 -31.25
N THR A 221 19.98 9.38 -30.00
CA THR A 221 20.82 9.63 -28.83
C THR A 221 21.93 8.61 -28.70
N TRP A 222 21.65 7.34 -28.99
CA TRP A 222 22.63 6.26 -28.95
C TRP A 222 23.73 6.42 -30.00
N THR A 223 23.37 6.65 -31.27
CA THR A 223 24.34 6.92 -32.35
C THR A 223 25.17 8.16 -32.06
N LEU A 224 24.60 9.18 -31.44
CA LEU A 224 25.32 10.38 -31.02
C LEU A 224 26.34 10.08 -29.92
N ILE A 225 25.98 9.29 -28.93
CA ILE A 225 26.87 8.86 -27.82
C ILE A 225 28.02 8.00 -28.38
N GLU A 226 27.76 7.09 -29.30
CA GLU A 226 28.81 6.30 -29.96
C GLU A 226 29.75 7.18 -30.78
N LEU A 227 29.24 8.11 -31.59
CA LEU A 227 30.03 9.05 -32.35
C LEU A 227 30.91 9.95 -31.46
N VAL A 228 30.33 10.48 -30.37
CA VAL A 228 31.06 11.31 -29.41
C VAL A 228 32.13 10.51 -28.68
N SER A 229 31.83 9.26 -28.29
CA SER A 229 32.79 8.37 -27.63
C SER A 229 33.96 8.00 -28.56
N LEU A 230 33.70 7.87 -29.86
CA LEU A 230 34.72 7.68 -30.87
C LEU A 230 35.67 8.87 -30.97
N PHE A 231 35.16 10.09 -30.95
CA PHE A 231 35.94 11.32 -31.10
C PHE A 231 36.80 11.61 -29.86
N ILE A 232 36.30 11.33 -28.67
CA ILE A 232 36.97 11.69 -27.41
C ILE A 232 38.02 10.64 -26.97
N PHE A 233 37.84 9.37 -27.34
CA PHE A 233 38.60 8.26 -26.75
C PHE A 233 39.41 7.41 -27.76
N THR A 234 40.01 8.02 -28.72
CA THR A 234 40.78 7.31 -29.79
C THR A 234 41.91 6.40 -29.27
N ASN A 235 42.37 6.54 -28.03
CA ASN A 235 43.60 5.86 -27.59
C ASN A 235 43.50 4.96 -26.33
N LYS A 236 42.33 4.71 -25.73
CA LYS A 236 42.25 3.82 -24.54
C LYS A 236 41.02 2.88 -24.58
N LEU A 237 41.24 1.68 -25.09
CA LEU A 237 40.21 0.63 -25.21
C LEU A 237 39.52 0.32 -23.87
N LEU A 238 40.26 0.35 -22.76
CA LEU A 238 39.75 0.04 -21.42
C LEU A 238 38.71 1.07 -20.90
N VAL A 239 38.85 2.33 -21.27
CA VAL A 239 37.92 3.39 -20.86
C VAL A 239 36.59 3.23 -21.60
N LYS A 240 36.61 2.80 -22.85
CA LYS A 240 35.41 2.56 -23.67
C LYS A 240 34.59 1.37 -23.15
N THR A 241 35.26 0.29 -22.71
CA THR A 241 34.58 -0.93 -22.22
C THR A 241 33.86 -0.75 -20.88
N ILE A 242 34.22 0.28 -20.09
CA ILE A 242 33.63 0.53 -18.77
C ILE A 242 32.70 1.74 -18.78
N ILE A 243 33.07 2.83 -19.44
CA ILE A 243 32.33 4.10 -19.35
C ILE A 243 31.03 4.05 -20.17
N ASN A 244 31.03 3.47 -21.37
CA ASN A 244 29.84 3.44 -22.20
C ASN A 244 28.67 2.65 -21.58
N PRO A 245 28.86 1.42 -21.05
CA PRO A 245 27.76 0.73 -20.35
C PRO A 245 27.26 1.49 -19.11
N LEU A 246 28.15 2.18 -18.40
CA LEU A 246 27.78 2.98 -17.24
C LEU A 246 26.92 4.20 -17.63
N VAL A 247 27.26 4.88 -18.71
CA VAL A 247 26.50 6.03 -19.24
C VAL A 247 25.11 5.59 -19.71
N ILE A 248 25.01 4.41 -20.33
CA ILE A 248 23.74 3.81 -20.76
C ILE A 248 22.84 3.50 -19.56
N ILE A 249 23.39 2.84 -18.54
CA ILE A 249 22.66 2.50 -17.33
C ILE A 249 22.17 3.77 -16.61
N ILE A 250 23.04 4.80 -16.52
CA ILE A 250 22.68 6.08 -15.92
C ILE A 250 21.60 6.80 -16.74
N TYR A 251 21.70 6.76 -18.06
CA TYR A 251 20.68 7.36 -18.93
C TYR A 251 19.32 6.69 -18.77
N HIS A 252 19.26 5.36 -18.76
CA HIS A 252 18.03 4.61 -18.52
C HIS A 252 17.43 4.91 -17.14
N LEU A 253 18.25 5.00 -16.10
CA LEU A 253 17.80 5.36 -14.76
C LEU A 253 17.27 6.80 -14.67
N LEU A 254 17.84 7.74 -15.44
CA LEU A 254 17.40 9.13 -15.44
C LEU A 254 16.13 9.36 -16.27
N VAL A 255 15.98 8.66 -17.39
CA VAL A 255 14.79 8.78 -18.25
C VAL A 255 13.58 8.10 -17.59
N SER A 256 13.75 6.93 -17.02
CA SER A 256 12.66 6.25 -16.28
C SER A 256 12.15 7.09 -15.10
N LYS A 257 13.05 7.82 -14.42
CA LYS A 257 12.68 8.69 -13.31
C LYS A 257 11.94 9.98 -13.73
N LYS A 258 12.09 10.40 -14.98
CA LYS A 258 11.44 11.60 -15.52
C LYS A 258 9.99 11.33 -15.93
N GLU A 259 9.66 10.11 -16.32
CA GLU A 259 8.30 9.69 -16.64
C GLU A 259 7.43 9.48 -15.37
N GLU A 260 8.05 9.09 -14.24
CA GLU A 260 7.34 8.98 -12.94
C GLU A 260 6.91 10.34 -12.35
N ILE A 261 7.54 11.45 -12.75
CA ILE A 261 7.25 12.80 -12.22
C ILE A 261 6.22 13.55 -13.09
N SER A 262 5.87 13.04 -14.27
CA SER A 262 4.93 13.67 -15.21
C SER A 262 3.52 13.06 -15.20
N LEU A 263 3.25 12.15 -14.29
CA LEU A 263 1.94 11.56 -13.96
C LEU A 263 1.49 12.00 -12.57
#